data_244d0511bb81884c8f9f19cf55af5cae
#
_entry.id   244d0511bb81884c8f9f19cf55af5cae
#
_cell.length_a   1.000
_cell.length_b   1.000
_cell.length_c   1.000
_cell.angle_alpha   90.00
_cell.angle_beta   90.00
_cell.angle_gamma   90.00
#
_symmetry.space_group_name_H-M   'P 1'
#
loop_
_entity.id
_entity.type
_entity.pdbx_description
1 polymer ?
#
loop_
_entity_poly.entity_id
_entity_poly.type
_entity_poly.pdbx_seq_one_letter_code
_entity_poly.pdbx_strand_id
1 'polypeptide(L)'
;MSHYIEPQKLLKSFTCPICGTLASMEWDETLIMYDGENRFYFDKTSNTCGAGIVRVSACNACNRYHIWHGDDMIYPMCPKPELPNENMPQNVKEIYLEARDIFEKSPRASCALLRLGIQMLCDTLVEGNGSLNDKIGHLVRAGLNEKIQRALDVIRVIGNNAVHPGQISVNDDTEIAKALFKLTNIIVEQMITQVNEIDDLYGLLPSGTIESIERRDRTGE
;
A
#
# COMPACT_ATOMS: atom_id res chain seq x y z
N MET A 1 10.72 4.52 -10.64
CA MET A 1 10.19 3.18 -10.23
C MET A 1 11.06 2.69 -9.07
N SER A 2 10.51 2.65 -7.88
CA SER A 2 11.22 2.11 -6.70
C SER A 2 11.40 0.61 -6.93
N HIS A 3 12.65 0.14 -6.93
CA HIS A 3 12.99 -1.27 -7.12
C HIS A 3 12.65 -2.01 -5.82
N TYR A 4 11.54 -2.76 -5.79
CA TYR A 4 11.21 -3.62 -4.66
C TYR A 4 12.17 -4.81 -4.62
N ILE A 5 12.85 -5.00 -3.50
CA ILE A 5 13.68 -6.17 -3.21
C ILE A 5 13.04 -6.89 -2.04
N GLU A 6 12.64 -8.14 -2.27
CA GLU A 6 12.03 -8.97 -1.24
C GLU A 6 12.99 -9.20 -0.06
N PRO A 7 12.49 -9.12 1.20
CA PRO A 7 13.30 -9.45 2.37
C PRO A 7 13.78 -10.90 2.34
N GLN A 8 15.08 -11.09 2.49
CA GLN A 8 15.71 -12.40 2.58
C GLN A 8 16.75 -12.40 3.71
N LYS A 9 16.88 -13.53 4.39
CA LYS A 9 17.85 -13.69 5.48
C LYS A 9 19.28 -13.36 5.01
N LEU A 10 19.98 -12.58 5.82
CA LEU A 10 21.38 -12.13 5.60
C LEU A 10 21.58 -11.26 4.35
N LEU A 11 20.52 -10.85 3.65
CA LEU A 11 20.63 -9.90 2.56
C LEU A 11 21.04 -8.54 3.12
N LYS A 12 22.07 -7.93 2.50
CA LYS A 12 22.61 -6.62 2.95
C LYS A 12 21.64 -5.46 2.77
N SER A 13 20.75 -5.55 1.77
CA SER A 13 19.77 -4.51 1.49
C SER A 13 18.51 -5.13 0.93
N PHE A 14 17.36 -4.76 1.48
CA PHE A 14 16.04 -5.13 0.97
C PHE A 14 15.01 -4.04 1.30
N THR A 15 13.84 -4.13 0.68
CA THR A 15 12.74 -3.22 0.99
C THR A 15 12.19 -3.55 2.37
N CYS A 16 12.41 -2.65 3.33
CA CYS A 16 11.97 -2.85 4.71
C CYS A 16 10.44 -3.01 4.76
N PRO A 17 9.91 -4.12 5.30
CA PRO A 17 8.47 -4.34 5.35
C PRO A 17 7.74 -3.37 6.29
N ILE A 18 8.46 -2.68 7.17
CA ILE A 18 7.89 -1.74 8.14
C ILE A 18 7.74 -0.34 7.55
N CYS A 19 8.79 0.18 6.87
CA CYS A 19 8.77 1.55 6.34
C CYS A 19 8.66 1.64 4.81
N GLY A 20 8.75 0.50 4.08
CA GLY A 20 8.67 0.47 2.62
C GLY A 20 9.92 0.95 1.89
N THR A 21 10.95 1.41 2.59
CA THR A 21 12.18 1.96 1.99
C THR A 21 13.15 0.84 1.63
N LEU A 22 13.72 0.88 0.44
CA LEU A 22 14.89 0.07 0.11
C LEU A 22 16.11 0.61 0.89
N ALA A 23 16.54 -0.14 1.89
CA ALA A 23 17.57 0.29 2.82
C ALA A 23 18.59 -0.82 3.08
N SER A 24 19.76 -0.43 3.56
CA SER A 24 20.71 -1.39 4.12
C SER A 24 20.23 -1.90 5.47
N MET A 25 20.54 -3.16 5.73
CA MET A 25 20.19 -3.86 6.97
C MET A 25 21.45 -4.14 7.78
N GLU A 26 21.38 -3.78 9.04
CA GLU A 26 22.37 -4.18 10.03
C GLU A 26 21.92 -5.49 10.67
N TRP A 27 22.78 -6.50 10.61
CA TRP A 27 22.50 -7.83 11.14
C TRP A 27 23.22 -8.04 12.44
N ASP A 28 22.51 -8.48 13.49
CA ASP A 28 23.12 -8.92 14.72
C ASP A 28 23.77 -10.30 14.50
N GLU A 29 25.01 -10.43 14.88
CA GLU A 29 25.75 -11.69 14.84
C GLU A 29 25.37 -12.63 15.98
N THR A 30 24.61 -12.13 16.96
CA THR A 30 24.19 -12.91 18.13
C THR A 30 23.07 -13.88 17.72
N LEU A 31 23.29 -15.15 17.93
CA LEU A 31 22.31 -16.19 17.72
C LEU A 31 21.61 -16.52 19.03
N ILE A 32 20.29 -16.64 19.00
CA ILE A 32 19.53 -17.20 20.10
C ILE A 32 19.33 -18.68 19.80
N MET A 33 19.95 -19.53 20.59
CA MET A 33 19.86 -20.98 20.46
C MET A 33 19.00 -21.58 21.57
N TYR A 34 18.29 -22.63 21.24
CA TYR A 34 17.44 -23.39 22.16
C TYR A 34 18.08 -24.78 22.39
N ASP A 35 18.33 -25.14 23.63
CA ASP A 35 19.03 -26.38 24.01
C ASP A 35 18.15 -27.64 24.08
N GLY A 36 16.83 -27.46 23.81
CA GLY A 36 15.86 -28.55 23.94
C GLY A 36 15.34 -28.78 25.37
N GLU A 37 15.94 -28.13 26.38
CA GLU A 37 15.56 -28.21 27.80
C GLU A 37 14.88 -26.93 28.32
N ASN A 38 14.22 -26.17 27.46
CA ASN A 38 13.55 -24.87 27.75
C ASN A 38 14.51 -23.74 28.12
N ARG A 39 15.79 -23.79 27.69
CA ARG A 39 16.74 -22.71 27.86
C ARG A 39 17.11 -22.07 26.54
N PHE A 40 17.15 -20.74 26.53
CA PHE A 40 17.70 -19.96 25.45
C PHE A 40 19.05 -19.39 25.87
N TYR A 41 20.02 -19.45 25.00
CA TYR A 41 21.33 -18.85 25.21
C TYR A 41 21.80 -18.11 23.97
N PHE A 42 22.67 -17.12 24.16
CA PHE A 42 23.25 -16.34 23.09
C PHE A 42 24.62 -16.94 22.74
N ASP A 43 24.82 -17.30 21.49
CA ASP A 43 26.10 -17.75 20.96
C ASP A 43 26.54 -16.86 19.81
N LYS A 44 27.73 -16.24 19.99
CA LYS A 44 28.34 -15.36 18.96
C LYS A 44 29.27 -16.13 18.02
N THR A 45 29.55 -17.39 18.29
CA THR A 45 30.63 -18.13 17.63
C THR A 45 30.15 -19.31 16.79
N SER A 46 28.92 -19.70 16.92
CA SER A 46 28.39 -20.89 16.26
C SER A 46 28.01 -20.63 14.81
N ASN A 47 28.77 -21.20 13.90
CA ASN A 47 28.46 -21.24 12.47
C ASN A 47 27.49 -22.39 12.11
N THR A 48 26.74 -22.89 13.10
CA THR A 48 25.85 -24.03 12.93
C THR A 48 24.54 -23.64 12.28
N CYS A 49 24.27 -24.17 11.11
CA CYS A 49 22.95 -24.22 10.50
C CYS A 49 22.08 -25.22 11.26
N GLY A 50 21.44 -24.79 12.35
CA GLY A 50 20.53 -25.63 13.13
C GLY A 50 19.09 -25.09 13.07
N ALA A 51 18.11 -25.97 13.08
CA ALA A 51 16.73 -25.61 13.32
C ALA A 51 16.62 -24.92 14.69
N GLY A 52 16.04 -23.71 14.75
CA GLY A 52 15.86 -22.96 16.00
C GLY A 52 16.74 -21.72 16.15
N ILE A 53 17.47 -21.29 15.12
CA ILE A 53 18.27 -20.06 15.16
C ILE A 53 17.40 -18.86 14.92
N VAL A 54 17.34 -17.96 15.90
CA VAL A 54 16.70 -16.64 15.76
C VAL A 54 17.77 -15.60 15.45
N ARG A 55 17.54 -14.78 14.43
CA ARG A 55 18.41 -13.65 14.07
C ARG A 55 17.60 -12.36 14.12
N VAL A 56 18.32 -11.26 14.28
CA VAL A 56 17.73 -9.91 14.24
C VAL A 56 18.43 -9.11 13.15
N SER A 57 17.64 -8.35 12.37
CA SER A 57 18.18 -7.31 11.50
C SER A 57 17.51 -5.98 11.82
N ALA A 58 18.24 -4.88 11.66
CA ALA A 58 17.73 -3.52 11.84
C ALA A 58 17.77 -2.76 10.50
N CYS A 59 16.72 -2.04 10.20
CA CYS A 59 16.65 -1.19 9.02
C CYS A 59 17.32 0.16 9.29
N ASN A 60 18.35 0.53 8.52
CA ASN A 60 19.05 1.80 8.68
C ASN A 60 18.24 3.04 8.28
N ALA A 61 17.09 2.89 7.61
CA ALA A 61 16.22 4.01 7.28
C ALA A 61 15.24 4.36 8.42
N CYS A 62 14.68 3.37 9.12
CA CYS A 62 13.67 3.61 10.17
C CYS A 62 14.08 3.13 11.56
N ASN A 63 15.25 2.53 11.71
CA ASN A 63 15.82 1.96 12.96
C ASN A 63 14.91 0.91 13.63
N ARG A 64 13.95 0.32 12.88
CA ARG A 64 13.14 -0.77 13.38
C ARG A 64 13.76 -2.11 13.03
N TYR A 65 13.56 -3.10 13.90
CA TYR A 65 14.13 -4.43 13.78
C TYR A 65 13.17 -5.43 13.15
N HIS A 66 13.74 -6.49 12.57
CA HIS A 66 13.05 -7.67 12.08
C HIS A 66 13.59 -8.89 12.81
N ILE A 67 12.73 -9.86 13.10
CA ILE A 67 13.12 -11.12 13.74
C ILE A 67 12.96 -12.24 12.72
N TRP A 68 13.95 -13.10 12.65
CA TRP A 68 14.04 -14.21 11.71
C TRP A 68 14.20 -15.53 12.46
N HIS A 69 13.44 -16.55 12.07
CA HIS A 69 13.58 -17.92 12.52
C HIS A 69 13.89 -18.82 11.34
N GLY A 70 15.05 -19.43 11.31
CA GLY A 70 15.53 -20.11 10.11
C GLY A 70 15.68 -19.13 8.95
N ASP A 71 14.98 -19.37 7.85
CA ASP A 71 14.95 -18.49 6.68
C ASP A 71 13.74 -17.54 6.66
N ASP A 72 12.79 -17.74 7.56
CA ASP A 72 11.53 -17.01 7.60
C ASP A 72 11.62 -15.77 8.50
N MET A 73 11.09 -14.65 8.02
CA MET A 73 10.89 -13.46 8.85
C MET A 73 9.63 -13.68 9.68
N ILE A 74 9.78 -13.78 11.00
CA ILE A 74 8.67 -13.96 11.93
C ILE A 74 8.17 -12.64 12.54
N TYR A 75 8.93 -11.56 12.39
CA TYR A 75 8.49 -10.21 12.73
C TYR A 75 9.09 -9.17 11.76
N PRO A 76 8.26 -8.33 11.19
CA PRO A 76 6.79 -8.41 11.19
C PRO A 76 6.31 -9.70 10.50
N MET A 77 5.24 -10.29 10.99
CA MET A 77 4.72 -11.58 10.51
C MET A 77 4.28 -11.55 9.04
N CYS A 78 4.02 -10.37 8.50
CA CYS A 78 3.68 -10.15 7.10
C CYS A 78 4.28 -8.83 6.64
N PRO A 79 4.87 -8.74 5.42
CA PRO A 79 5.26 -7.45 4.87
C PRO A 79 4.05 -6.51 4.87
N LYS A 80 4.16 -5.37 5.56
CA LYS A 80 3.08 -4.38 5.55
C LYS A 80 2.78 -3.97 4.10
N PRO A 81 1.53 -3.69 3.75
CA PRO A 81 1.17 -3.17 2.44
C PRO A 81 1.95 -1.91 2.07
N GLU A 82 1.94 -1.53 0.81
CA GLU A 82 2.61 -0.33 0.29
C GLU A 82 2.26 0.92 1.11
N LEU A 83 3.16 1.88 1.14
CA LEU A 83 2.87 3.21 1.69
C LEU A 83 1.86 3.94 0.80
N PRO A 84 1.07 4.89 1.35
CA PRO A 84 0.15 5.69 0.56
C PRO A 84 0.91 6.53 -0.46
N ASN A 85 0.30 6.74 -1.63
CA ASN A 85 0.78 7.69 -2.63
C ASN A 85 0.99 9.08 -1.99
N GLU A 86 2.04 9.79 -2.39
CA GLU A 86 2.42 11.10 -1.81
C GLU A 86 1.31 12.14 -1.98
N ASN A 87 0.61 12.11 -3.10
CA ASN A 87 -0.49 13.02 -3.45
C ASN A 87 -1.86 12.57 -2.95
N MET A 88 -1.90 11.52 -2.12
CA MET A 88 -3.15 11.08 -1.51
C MET A 88 -3.70 12.18 -0.58
N PRO A 89 -4.99 12.60 -0.71
CA PRO A 89 -5.60 13.58 0.17
C PRO A 89 -5.44 13.19 1.65
N GLN A 90 -5.17 14.17 2.52
CA GLN A 90 -4.78 13.92 3.90
C GLN A 90 -5.79 13.07 4.67
N ASN A 91 -7.08 13.36 4.54
CA ASN A 91 -8.15 12.60 5.17
C ASN A 91 -8.22 11.13 4.68
N VAL A 92 -7.96 10.89 3.40
CA VAL A 92 -7.89 9.52 2.82
C VAL A 92 -6.62 8.81 3.28
N LYS A 93 -5.51 9.54 3.37
CA LYS A 93 -4.21 9.04 3.82
C LYS A 93 -4.25 8.55 5.27
N GLU A 94 -4.97 9.24 6.14
CA GLU A 94 -5.18 8.84 7.53
C GLU A 94 -5.89 7.49 7.62
N ILE A 95 -6.99 7.30 6.88
CA ILE A 95 -7.72 6.03 6.80
C ILE A 95 -6.87 4.92 6.17
N TYR A 96 -6.11 5.24 5.14
CA TYR A 96 -5.19 4.29 4.51
C TYR A 96 -4.12 3.79 5.48
N LEU A 97 -3.53 4.69 6.27
CA LEU A 97 -2.52 4.35 7.28
C LEU A 97 -3.13 3.53 8.43
N GLU A 98 -4.34 3.87 8.89
CA GLU A 98 -5.07 3.06 9.86
C GLU A 98 -5.32 1.64 9.34
N ALA A 99 -5.81 1.51 8.09
CA ALA A 99 -5.98 0.23 7.44
C ALA A 99 -4.68 -0.58 7.39
N ARG A 100 -3.55 0.09 7.12
CA ARG A 100 -2.22 -0.51 7.06
C ARG A 100 -1.73 -0.98 8.44
N ASP A 101 -2.04 -0.25 9.49
CA ASP A 101 -1.61 -0.60 10.84
C ASP A 101 -2.37 -1.80 11.43
N ILE A 102 -3.63 -1.99 11.05
CA ILE A 102 -4.42 -3.15 11.48
C ILE A 102 -4.34 -4.35 10.53
N PHE A 103 -3.68 -4.21 9.38
CA PHE A 103 -3.63 -5.21 8.32
C PHE A 103 -3.22 -6.60 8.82
N GLU A 104 -2.14 -6.69 9.63
CA GLU A 104 -1.66 -7.95 10.17
C GLU A 104 -2.65 -8.62 11.14
N LYS A 105 -3.44 -7.80 11.84
CA LYS A 105 -4.40 -8.27 12.86
C LYS A 105 -5.76 -8.61 12.26
N SER A 106 -6.17 -7.87 11.24
CA SER A 106 -7.47 -8.03 10.60
C SER A 106 -7.43 -7.55 9.14
N PRO A 107 -7.01 -8.39 8.18
CA PRO A 107 -7.08 -8.06 6.75
C PRO A 107 -8.49 -7.63 6.33
N ARG A 108 -9.51 -8.26 6.90
CA ARG A 108 -10.91 -7.92 6.68
C ARG A 108 -11.25 -6.48 7.08
N ALA A 109 -10.85 -6.04 8.28
CA ALA A 109 -11.08 -4.67 8.73
C ALA A 109 -10.29 -3.65 7.88
N SER A 110 -9.08 -4.00 7.44
CA SER A 110 -8.32 -3.18 6.48
C SER A 110 -9.08 -2.97 5.17
N CYS A 111 -9.69 -4.03 4.61
CA CYS A 111 -10.50 -3.91 3.40
C CYS A 111 -11.69 -2.96 3.58
N ALA A 112 -12.34 -3.00 4.75
CA ALA A 112 -13.45 -2.10 5.07
C ALA A 112 -13.00 -0.63 5.17
N LEU A 113 -11.84 -0.38 5.82
CA LEU A 113 -11.25 0.97 5.90
C LEU A 113 -10.81 1.49 4.54
N LEU A 114 -10.19 0.65 3.70
CA LEU A 114 -9.83 1.06 2.33
C LEU A 114 -11.07 1.45 1.51
N ARG A 115 -12.18 0.73 1.66
CA ARG A 115 -13.45 1.12 1.02
C ARG A 115 -13.94 2.47 1.53
N LEU A 116 -13.82 2.74 2.84
CA LEU A 116 -14.15 4.07 3.40
C LEU A 116 -13.24 5.14 2.81
N GLY A 117 -11.93 4.90 2.75
CA GLY A 117 -10.97 5.82 2.12
C GLY A 117 -11.32 6.13 0.67
N ILE A 118 -11.70 5.14 -0.14
CA ILE A 118 -12.15 5.33 -1.52
C ILE A 118 -13.47 6.11 -1.58
N GLN A 119 -14.41 5.89 -0.65
CA GLN A 119 -15.61 6.72 -0.55
C GLN A 119 -15.24 8.19 -0.36
N MET A 120 -14.35 8.49 0.59
CA MET A 120 -13.86 9.84 0.88
C MET A 120 -13.12 10.45 -0.31
N LEU A 121 -12.31 9.65 -1.03
CA LEU A 121 -11.64 10.09 -2.25
C LEU A 121 -12.65 10.49 -3.33
N CYS A 122 -13.67 9.68 -3.58
CA CYS A 122 -14.73 10.01 -4.52
C CYS A 122 -15.52 11.25 -4.07
N ASP A 123 -15.66 11.47 -2.74
CA ASP A 123 -16.32 12.66 -2.19
C ASP A 123 -15.56 13.95 -2.48
N THR A 124 -14.24 13.87 -2.64
CA THR A 124 -13.42 15.03 -3.04
C THR A 124 -13.45 15.29 -4.54
N LEU A 125 -13.75 14.28 -5.36
CA LEU A 125 -13.72 14.35 -6.83
C LEU A 125 -15.09 14.64 -7.45
N VAL A 126 -16.18 14.36 -6.71
CA VAL A 126 -17.56 14.56 -7.20
C VAL A 126 -18.36 15.28 -6.14
N GLU A 127 -18.94 16.42 -6.50
CA GLU A 127 -19.86 17.15 -5.64
C GLU A 127 -21.17 16.38 -5.45
N GLY A 128 -21.70 16.36 -4.24
CA GLY A 128 -22.99 15.79 -3.90
C GLY A 128 -22.93 14.61 -2.94
N ASN A 129 -24.10 14.32 -2.34
CA ASN A 129 -24.31 13.20 -1.45
C ASN A 129 -24.71 11.96 -2.27
N GLY A 130 -24.16 10.78 -1.92
CA GLY A 130 -24.51 9.54 -2.60
C GLY A 130 -23.66 8.36 -2.11
N SER A 131 -24.10 7.17 -2.48
CA SER A 131 -23.32 5.96 -2.24
C SER A 131 -22.04 5.95 -3.10
N LEU A 132 -21.06 5.14 -2.71
CA LEU A 132 -19.86 4.94 -3.54
C LEU A 132 -20.24 4.52 -4.99
N ASN A 133 -21.26 3.69 -5.15
CA ASN A 133 -21.74 3.26 -6.45
C ASN A 133 -22.26 4.44 -7.30
N ASP A 134 -23.02 5.36 -6.70
CA ASP A 134 -23.55 6.53 -7.40
C ASP A 134 -22.41 7.46 -7.84
N LYS A 135 -21.40 7.66 -6.98
CA LYS A 135 -20.22 8.48 -7.27
C LYS A 135 -19.37 7.91 -8.39
N ILE A 136 -19.14 6.59 -8.38
CA ILE A 136 -18.47 5.91 -9.50
C ILE A 136 -19.27 6.16 -10.79
N GLY A 137 -20.60 6.03 -10.76
CA GLY A 137 -21.45 6.31 -11.90
C GLY A 137 -21.35 7.76 -12.40
N HIS A 138 -21.18 8.74 -11.52
CA HIS A 138 -20.92 10.15 -11.89
C HIS A 138 -19.56 10.32 -12.57
N LEU A 139 -18.49 9.73 -12.00
CA LEU A 139 -17.15 9.77 -12.57
C LEU A 139 -17.12 9.12 -13.97
N VAL A 140 -17.82 8.00 -14.16
CA VAL A 140 -17.93 7.34 -15.47
C VAL A 140 -18.58 8.26 -16.51
N ARG A 141 -19.69 8.94 -16.16
CA ARG A 141 -20.32 9.92 -17.06
C ARG A 141 -19.42 11.12 -17.35
N ALA A 142 -18.54 11.48 -16.44
CA ALA A 142 -17.52 12.52 -16.62
C ALA A 142 -16.28 12.06 -17.40
N GLY A 143 -16.27 10.80 -17.91
CA GLY A 143 -15.18 10.28 -18.74
C GLY A 143 -14.12 9.50 -17.99
N LEU A 144 -14.43 8.97 -16.79
CA LEU A 144 -13.49 8.13 -16.04
C LEU A 144 -12.99 6.94 -16.88
N ASN A 145 -11.71 6.73 -16.88
CA ASN A 145 -11.08 5.60 -17.56
C ASN A 145 -11.68 4.25 -17.08
N GLU A 146 -12.03 3.37 -18.01
CA GLU A 146 -12.67 2.08 -17.73
C GLU A 146 -11.83 1.20 -16.79
N LYS A 147 -10.50 1.25 -16.86
CA LYS A 147 -9.63 0.48 -15.97
C LYS A 147 -9.73 0.97 -14.52
N ILE A 148 -9.87 2.29 -14.32
CA ILE A 148 -10.04 2.88 -13.00
C ILE A 148 -11.44 2.59 -12.46
N GLN A 149 -12.46 2.65 -13.31
CA GLN A 149 -13.81 2.20 -12.94
C GLN A 149 -13.79 0.76 -12.39
N ARG A 150 -13.14 -0.16 -13.09
CA ARG A 150 -13.01 -1.56 -12.64
C ARG A 150 -12.27 -1.67 -11.31
N ALA A 151 -11.22 -0.89 -11.09
CA ALA A 151 -10.49 -0.85 -9.82
C ALA A 151 -11.37 -0.36 -8.66
N LEU A 152 -12.14 0.71 -8.87
CA LEU A 152 -13.12 1.23 -7.89
C LEU A 152 -14.19 0.19 -7.57
N ASP A 153 -14.73 -0.50 -8.58
CA ASP A 153 -15.73 -1.55 -8.38
C ASP A 153 -15.18 -2.75 -7.60
N VAL A 154 -13.92 -3.15 -7.83
CA VAL A 154 -13.27 -4.22 -7.05
C VAL A 154 -13.22 -3.83 -5.58
N ILE A 155 -12.75 -2.61 -5.24
CA ILE A 155 -12.65 -2.15 -3.85
C ILE A 155 -14.04 -2.05 -3.22
N ARG A 156 -15.02 -1.52 -3.96
CA ARG A 156 -16.41 -1.39 -3.51
C ARG A 156 -17.00 -2.75 -3.14
N VAL A 157 -16.87 -3.73 -4.03
CA VAL A 157 -17.47 -5.08 -3.85
C VAL A 157 -16.78 -5.83 -2.71
N ILE A 158 -15.45 -5.87 -2.70
CA ILE A 158 -14.68 -6.58 -1.67
C ILE A 158 -14.87 -5.92 -0.31
N GLY A 159 -14.79 -4.58 -0.22
CA GLY A 159 -14.99 -3.87 1.03
C GLY A 159 -16.42 -4.01 1.60
N ASN A 160 -17.46 -4.10 0.74
CA ASN A 160 -18.81 -4.41 1.18
C ASN A 160 -18.90 -5.82 1.80
N ASN A 161 -18.30 -6.82 1.17
CA ASN A 161 -18.29 -8.19 1.69
C ASN A 161 -17.48 -8.33 2.99
N ALA A 162 -16.51 -7.45 3.22
CA ALA A 162 -15.77 -7.40 4.47
C ALA A 162 -16.67 -7.03 5.67
N VAL A 163 -17.68 -6.19 5.45
CA VAL A 163 -18.63 -5.72 6.50
C VAL A 163 -19.89 -6.58 6.53
N HIS A 164 -20.37 -7.06 5.38
CA HIS A 164 -21.57 -7.87 5.23
C HIS A 164 -21.21 -9.24 4.63
N PRO A 165 -20.94 -10.26 5.45
CA PRO A 165 -20.57 -11.59 4.95
C PRO A 165 -21.71 -12.21 4.12
N GLY A 166 -21.42 -12.54 2.87
CA GLY A 166 -22.44 -13.14 1.99
C GLY A 166 -21.88 -14.00 0.87
N GLN A 167 -21.13 -13.44 -0.06
CA GLN A 167 -20.75 -14.15 -1.30
C GLN A 167 -19.24 -14.35 -1.48
N ILE A 168 -18.40 -13.50 -0.88
CA ILE A 168 -16.95 -13.60 -0.95
C ILE A 168 -16.45 -13.75 0.49
N SER A 169 -15.76 -14.85 0.77
CA SER A 169 -15.07 -15.01 2.05
C SER A 169 -13.80 -14.18 2.01
N VAL A 170 -13.85 -12.97 2.55
CA VAL A 170 -12.68 -12.10 2.78
C VAL A 170 -12.00 -12.49 4.11
N ASN A 171 -12.38 -13.63 4.66
CA ASN A 171 -11.85 -14.12 5.91
C ASN A 171 -10.36 -14.45 5.69
N ASP A 172 -9.51 -13.63 6.29
CA ASP A 172 -8.05 -13.82 6.42
C ASP A 172 -7.24 -13.90 5.11
N ASP A 173 -7.79 -13.47 3.97
CA ASP A 173 -7.03 -13.40 2.73
C ASP A 173 -6.18 -12.11 2.68
N THR A 174 -4.97 -12.24 3.18
CA THR A 174 -3.97 -11.16 3.17
C THR A 174 -3.62 -10.68 1.77
N GLU A 175 -3.69 -11.56 0.77
CA GLU A 175 -3.36 -11.22 -0.62
C GLU A 175 -4.43 -10.32 -1.26
N ILE A 176 -5.71 -10.58 -0.97
CA ILE A 176 -6.81 -9.70 -1.39
C ILE A 176 -6.63 -8.31 -0.75
N ALA A 177 -6.37 -8.24 0.56
CA ALA A 177 -6.18 -6.98 1.24
C ALA A 177 -4.95 -6.21 0.68
N LYS A 178 -3.81 -6.86 0.45
CA LYS A 178 -2.65 -6.26 -0.22
C LYS A 178 -2.98 -5.70 -1.61
N ALA A 179 -3.74 -6.47 -2.40
CA ALA A 179 -4.17 -6.03 -3.71
C ALA A 179 -5.03 -4.75 -3.65
N LEU A 180 -5.88 -4.60 -2.62
CA LEU A 180 -6.68 -3.38 -2.42
C LEU A 180 -5.83 -2.16 -2.08
N PHE A 181 -4.78 -2.30 -1.25
CA PHE A 181 -3.82 -1.22 -1.00
C PHE A 181 -3.17 -0.74 -2.30
N LYS A 182 -2.70 -1.69 -3.13
CA LYS A 182 -2.12 -1.38 -4.42
C LYS A 182 -3.13 -0.70 -5.36
N LEU A 183 -4.36 -1.20 -5.43
CA LEU A 183 -5.42 -0.58 -6.25
C LEU A 183 -5.74 0.84 -5.79
N THR A 184 -5.78 1.08 -4.47
CA THR A 184 -6.01 2.42 -3.92
C THR A 184 -4.92 3.39 -4.38
N ASN A 185 -3.64 3.00 -4.31
CA ASN A 185 -2.54 3.82 -4.81
C ASN A 185 -2.63 4.07 -6.33
N ILE A 186 -2.99 3.07 -7.12
CA ILE A 186 -3.18 3.22 -8.56
C ILE A 186 -4.30 4.22 -8.87
N ILE A 187 -5.40 4.20 -8.11
CA ILE A 187 -6.51 5.15 -8.29
C ILE A 187 -6.04 6.57 -8.00
N VAL A 188 -5.35 6.80 -6.88
CA VAL A 188 -4.80 8.13 -6.54
C VAL A 188 -3.80 8.60 -7.60
N GLU A 189 -2.91 7.71 -8.04
CA GLU A 189 -1.94 7.99 -9.10
C GLU A 189 -2.61 8.49 -10.37
N GLN A 190 -3.65 7.79 -10.84
CA GLN A 190 -4.33 8.10 -12.10
C GLN A 190 -5.28 9.30 -12.00
N MET A 191 -5.91 9.51 -10.85
CA MET A 191 -6.96 10.51 -10.71
C MET A 191 -6.45 11.84 -10.13
N ILE A 192 -5.30 11.84 -9.46
CA ILE A 192 -4.75 13.03 -8.82
C ILE A 192 -3.33 13.30 -9.32
N THR A 193 -2.39 12.36 -9.12
CA THR A 193 -0.97 12.61 -9.38
C THR A 193 -0.73 12.96 -10.85
N GLN A 194 -1.16 12.09 -11.76
CA GLN A 194 -0.95 12.31 -13.20
C GLN A 194 -1.72 13.52 -13.74
N VAL A 195 -2.89 13.81 -13.20
CA VAL A 195 -3.65 15.01 -13.57
C VAL A 195 -2.88 16.26 -13.18
N ASN A 196 -2.42 16.34 -11.91
CA ASN A 196 -1.65 17.48 -11.43
C ASN A 196 -0.34 17.67 -12.22
N GLU A 197 0.38 16.58 -12.51
CA GLU A 197 1.62 16.63 -13.30
C GLU A 197 1.39 17.17 -14.72
N ILE A 198 0.29 16.77 -15.35
CA ILE A 198 -0.08 17.26 -16.68
C ILE A 198 -0.45 18.75 -16.63
N ASP A 199 -1.23 19.16 -15.63
CA ASP A 199 -1.65 20.55 -15.43
C ASP A 199 -0.44 21.46 -15.15
N ASP A 200 0.49 21.02 -14.32
CA ASP A 200 1.75 21.71 -14.03
C ASP A 200 2.59 21.90 -15.30
N LEU A 201 2.73 20.84 -16.11
CA LEU A 201 3.45 20.92 -17.40
C LEU A 201 2.74 21.82 -18.39
N TYR A 202 1.41 21.77 -18.45
CA TYR A 202 0.63 22.64 -19.31
C TYR A 202 0.76 24.11 -18.91
N GLY A 203 0.83 24.39 -17.59
CA GLY A 203 1.05 25.73 -17.04
C GLY A 203 2.43 26.34 -17.36
N LEU A 204 3.41 25.53 -17.79
CA LEU A 204 4.71 26.03 -18.25
C LEU A 204 4.67 26.61 -19.67
N LEU A 205 3.59 26.40 -20.42
CA LEU A 205 3.48 26.90 -21.78
C LEU A 205 3.31 28.44 -21.79
N PRO A 206 3.88 29.15 -22.79
CA PRO A 206 3.64 30.58 -22.97
C PRO A 206 2.13 30.88 -23.10
N SER A 207 1.66 31.98 -22.49
CA SER A 207 0.23 32.36 -22.48
C SER A 207 -0.40 32.42 -23.87
N GLY A 208 0.30 32.98 -24.86
CA GLY A 208 -0.17 33.01 -26.25
C GLY A 208 -0.33 31.62 -26.89
N THR A 209 0.41 30.62 -26.44
CA THR A 209 0.25 29.23 -26.89
C THR A 209 -1.00 28.62 -26.28
N ILE A 210 -1.22 28.84 -24.98
CA ILE A 210 -2.42 28.36 -24.26
C ILE A 210 -3.68 28.94 -24.90
N GLU A 211 -3.74 30.24 -25.14
CA GLU A 211 -4.86 30.91 -25.83
C GLU A 211 -5.14 30.33 -27.23
N SER A 212 -4.08 29.93 -27.93
CA SER A 212 -4.20 29.33 -29.26
C SER A 212 -4.80 27.90 -29.19
N ILE A 213 -4.40 27.12 -28.18
CA ILE A 213 -4.92 25.80 -27.93
C ILE A 213 -6.39 25.86 -27.54
N GLU A 214 -6.76 26.73 -26.58
CA GLU A 214 -8.13 26.92 -26.15
C GLU A 214 -9.06 27.36 -27.32
N ARG A 215 -8.55 28.22 -28.23
CA ARG A 215 -9.30 28.64 -29.43
C ARG A 215 -9.56 27.47 -30.36
N ARG A 216 -8.57 26.60 -30.57
CA ARG A 216 -8.71 25.37 -31.37
C ARG A 216 -9.80 24.47 -30.80
N ASP A 217 -9.81 24.28 -29.49
CA ASP A 217 -10.73 23.35 -28.83
C ASP A 217 -12.18 23.87 -28.78
N ARG A 218 -12.38 25.21 -28.71
CA ARG A 218 -13.70 25.82 -28.80
C ARG A 218 -14.33 25.79 -30.21
N THR A 219 -13.51 25.62 -31.27
CA THR A 219 -14.01 25.57 -32.65
C THR A 219 -14.32 24.16 -33.13
N GLY A 220 -14.15 23.15 -32.25
CA GLY A 220 -14.46 21.74 -32.53
C GLY A 220 -15.81 21.23 -32.01
N GLU A 221 -16.61 22.13 -31.40
CA GLU A 221 -18.03 21.91 -31.07
C GLU A 221 -18.91 22.59 -32.17
#